data_03476bf2f07388ab35f79689ff2fcd39
#
_entry.id   03476bf2f07388ab35f79689ff2fcd39
#
_cell.length_a   1.000
_cell.length_b   1.000
_cell.length_c   1.000
_cell.angle_alpha   90.00
_cell.angle_beta   90.00
_cell.angle_gamma   90.00
#
_symmetry.space_group_name_H-M   'P 1'
#
loop_
_entity.id
_entity.type
_entity.pdbx_description
1 polymer ?
#
loop_
_entity_poly.entity_id
_entity_poly.type
_entity_poly.pdbx_seq_one_letter_code
_entity_poly.pdbx_strand_id
1 'polypeptide(L)'
;MEQPRIVNLNELPPATDREHGEKFASSHVPIGAPLGARKLGYNLTEIPPGKRAFPYHFHHVNEELFLILSGTGELRWPGGTAPLKAMDLICCPPGPDSAHQIFNNGSVPLRYLALSTTEDPEVVEYPDSGKYGVTVGRKLGGTPAESKFRVIAFKKDQVDYFAGE
;
A
#
# COMPACT_ATOMS: atom_id res chain seq x y z
N MET A 1 -20.90 12.27 22.76
CA MET A 1 -20.10 11.05 22.48
C MET A 1 -20.24 10.76 21.00
N GLU A 2 -19.13 10.61 20.27
CA GLU A 2 -19.22 10.15 18.88
C GLU A 2 -19.68 8.69 18.85
N GLN A 3 -20.70 8.40 18.07
CA GLN A 3 -21.15 7.03 17.88
C GLN A 3 -20.16 6.27 17.01
N PRO A 4 -19.92 4.97 17.28
CA PRO A 4 -19.19 4.11 16.37
C PRO A 4 -19.80 4.14 14.96
N ARG A 5 -18.97 4.22 13.93
CA ARG A 5 -19.42 4.20 12.53
C ARG A 5 -19.29 2.80 11.98
N ILE A 6 -20.27 2.38 11.22
CA ILE A 6 -20.34 1.06 10.60
C ILE A 6 -20.41 1.24 9.10
N VAL A 7 -19.66 0.44 8.37
CA VAL A 7 -19.75 0.34 6.91
C VAL A 7 -19.76 -1.14 6.50
N ASN A 8 -20.58 -1.47 5.54
CA ASN A 8 -20.55 -2.78 4.90
C ASN A 8 -19.63 -2.71 3.68
N LEU A 9 -18.61 -3.61 3.62
CA LEU A 9 -17.63 -3.62 2.53
C LEU A 9 -18.23 -3.97 1.16
N ASN A 10 -19.46 -4.49 1.11
CA ASN A 10 -20.19 -4.74 -0.13
C ASN A 10 -21.05 -3.54 -0.59
N GLU A 11 -21.14 -2.48 0.24
CA GLU A 11 -21.97 -1.29 0.01
C GLU A 11 -21.10 -0.02 -0.08
N LEU A 12 -19.81 -0.18 -0.39
CA LEU A 12 -18.89 0.93 -0.53
C LEU A 12 -19.20 1.78 -1.78
N PRO A 13 -18.80 3.07 -1.78
CA PRO A 13 -18.89 3.91 -2.96
C PRO A 13 -18.04 3.35 -4.11
N PRO A 14 -18.23 3.84 -5.33
CA PRO A 14 -17.41 3.45 -6.48
C PRO A 14 -15.92 3.60 -6.19
N ALA A 15 -15.15 2.62 -6.62
CA ALA A 15 -13.70 2.59 -6.48
C ALA A 15 -13.03 3.63 -7.39
N THR A 16 -11.82 4.03 -7.04
CA THR A 16 -10.93 4.80 -7.92
C THR A 16 -9.95 3.85 -8.58
N ASP A 17 -10.01 3.78 -9.91
CA ASP A 17 -9.12 2.95 -10.71
C ASP A 17 -7.75 3.61 -10.88
N ARG A 18 -6.73 2.78 -10.90
CA ARG A 18 -5.34 3.16 -11.14
C ARG A 18 -4.71 2.17 -12.10
N GLU A 19 -4.04 2.70 -13.10
CA GLU A 19 -3.29 1.89 -14.07
C GLU A 19 -1.92 2.52 -14.32
N HIS A 20 -0.90 1.67 -14.51
CA HIS A 20 0.42 2.10 -14.92
C HIS A 20 1.14 1.00 -15.69
N GLY A 21 1.38 1.25 -16.97
CA GLY A 21 1.97 0.28 -17.89
C GLY A 21 1.15 -1.01 -17.93
N GLU A 22 1.79 -2.09 -18.36
CA GLU A 22 1.11 -3.38 -18.50
C GLU A 22 0.98 -4.18 -17.20
N LYS A 23 1.80 -3.88 -16.19
CA LYS A 23 1.94 -4.68 -14.98
C LYS A 23 1.02 -4.28 -13.84
N PHE A 24 0.63 -3.01 -13.78
CA PHE A 24 -0.06 -2.45 -12.63
C PHE A 24 -1.46 -2.00 -12.99
N ALA A 25 -2.45 -2.56 -12.31
CA ALA A 25 -3.82 -2.10 -12.31
C ALA A 25 -4.49 -2.49 -11.00
N SER A 26 -5.29 -1.60 -10.45
CA SER A 26 -6.05 -1.85 -9.22
C SER A 26 -7.14 -0.81 -9.04
N SER A 27 -8.18 -1.19 -8.31
CA SER A 27 -9.25 -0.31 -7.87
C SER A 27 -9.20 -0.13 -6.36
N HIS A 28 -9.38 1.09 -5.86
CA HIS A 28 -9.24 1.42 -4.44
C HIS A 28 -10.46 2.16 -3.90
N VAL A 29 -10.93 1.75 -2.73
CA VAL A 29 -11.94 2.50 -1.97
C VAL A 29 -11.36 2.84 -0.59
N PRO A 30 -11.08 4.13 -0.29
CA PRO A 30 -10.65 4.54 1.02
C PRO A 30 -11.79 4.39 2.04
N ILE A 31 -11.51 3.76 3.17
CA ILE A 31 -12.50 3.50 4.23
C ILE A 31 -12.14 4.24 5.51
N GLY A 32 -10.85 4.26 5.87
CA GLY A 32 -10.40 4.77 7.17
C GLY A 32 -10.79 6.22 7.43
N ALA A 33 -10.43 7.14 6.53
CA ALA A 33 -10.70 8.56 6.70
C ALA A 33 -12.21 8.88 6.72
N PRO A 34 -13.05 8.34 5.81
CA PRO A 34 -14.50 8.54 5.86
C PRO A 34 -15.14 8.04 7.16
N LEU A 35 -14.59 7.00 7.79
CA LEU A 35 -15.04 6.49 9.07
C LEU A 35 -14.45 7.25 10.28
N GLY A 36 -13.60 8.26 10.06
CA GLY A 36 -13.00 9.07 11.12
C GLY A 36 -11.81 8.39 11.82
N ALA A 37 -11.16 7.44 11.18
CA ALA A 37 -9.91 6.86 11.67
C ALA A 37 -8.84 7.96 11.83
N ARG A 38 -7.95 7.81 12.82
CA ARG A 38 -6.93 8.81 13.15
C ARG A 38 -5.50 8.27 13.04
N LYS A 39 -5.32 6.98 13.34
CA LYS A 39 -4.00 6.33 13.41
C LYS A 39 -3.86 5.15 12.46
N LEU A 40 -4.96 4.66 11.93
CA LEU A 40 -4.99 3.54 11.01
C LEU A 40 -5.59 3.98 9.68
N GLY A 41 -4.82 3.81 8.61
CA GLY A 41 -5.31 3.88 7.25
C GLY A 41 -5.83 2.52 6.84
N TYR A 42 -7.02 2.46 6.24
CA TYR A 42 -7.50 1.22 5.64
C TYR A 42 -8.34 1.49 4.42
N ASN A 43 -8.21 0.61 3.47
CA ASN A 43 -8.88 0.68 2.18
C ASN A 43 -9.21 -0.72 1.67
N LEU A 44 -10.23 -0.79 0.83
CA LEU A 44 -10.49 -1.97 0.04
C LEU A 44 -9.75 -1.83 -1.29
N THR A 45 -9.01 -2.87 -1.65
CA THR A 45 -8.27 -2.94 -2.90
C THR A 45 -8.72 -4.16 -3.69
N GLU A 46 -8.89 -3.97 -4.99
CA GLU A 46 -9.16 -5.04 -5.94
C GLU A 46 -8.09 -5.00 -7.06
N ILE A 47 -7.54 -6.18 -7.36
CA ILE A 47 -6.52 -6.35 -8.41
C ILE A 47 -7.10 -7.25 -9.51
N PRO A 48 -7.18 -6.79 -10.77
CA PRO A 48 -7.59 -7.62 -11.89
C PRO A 48 -6.61 -8.78 -12.14
N PRO A 49 -7.04 -9.87 -12.82
CA PRO A 49 -6.16 -10.97 -13.22
C PRO A 49 -4.90 -10.51 -13.95
N GLY A 50 -3.75 -11.10 -13.61
CA GLY A 50 -2.46 -10.80 -14.20
C GLY A 50 -1.82 -9.48 -13.75
N LYS A 51 -2.41 -8.76 -12.80
CA LYS A 51 -1.94 -7.43 -12.37
C LYS A 51 -1.42 -7.42 -10.93
N ARG A 52 -0.77 -6.30 -10.59
CA ARG A 52 -0.29 -5.93 -9.25
C ARG A 52 -0.87 -4.57 -8.88
N ALA A 53 -1.15 -4.33 -7.60
CA ALA A 53 -1.59 -3.01 -7.15
C ALA A 53 -0.41 -2.04 -7.02
N PHE A 54 0.72 -2.52 -6.50
CA PHE A 54 1.88 -1.69 -6.16
C PHE A 54 3.19 -2.35 -6.59
N PRO A 55 4.28 -1.54 -6.77
CA PRO A 55 5.64 -2.07 -6.88
C PRO A 55 6.03 -2.90 -5.65
N TYR A 56 7.03 -3.75 -5.78
CA TYR A 56 7.69 -4.41 -4.65
C TYR A 56 8.34 -3.37 -3.75
N HIS A 57 7.96 -3.32 -2.46
CA HIS A 57 8.35 -2.26 -1.55
C HIS A 57 8.32 -2.70 -0.09
N PHE A 58 8.93 -1.88 0.77
CA PHE A 58 8.78 -1.97 2.21
C PHE A 58 8.72 -0.57 2.83
N HIS A 59 8.18 -0.49 4.02
CA HIS A 59 8.07 0.70 4.84
C HIS A 59 9.13 0.71 5.92
N HIS A 60 9.69 1.88 6.27
CA HIS A 60 10.62 2.02 7.37
C HIS A 60 9.94 2.27 8.71
N VAL A 61 8.75 2.82 8.69
CA VAL A 61 8.05 3.28 9.91
C VAL A 61 6.69 2.61 10.04
N ASN A 62 5.89 2.60 8.98
CA ASN A 62 4.55 2.07 9.05
C ASN A 62 4.51 0.54 8.92
N GLU A 63 3.63 -0.06 9.70
CA GLU A 63 3.27 -1.47 9.60
C GLU A 63 2.05 -1.63 8.70
N GLU A 64 2.06 -2.64 7.83
CA GLU A 64 0.94 -2.97 6.97
C GLU A 64 0.38 -4.36 7.27
N LEU A 65 -0.91 -4.50 7.05
CA LEU A 65 -1.64 -5.75 7.19
C LEU A 65 -2.62 -5.89 6.03
N PHE A 66 -2.71 -7.10 5.46
CA PHE A 66 -3.65 -7.40 4.38
C PHE A 66 -4.49 -8.62 4.74
N LEU A 67 -5.81 -8.46 4.67
CA LEU A 67 -6.77 -9.57 4.78
C LEU A 67 -7.34 -9.87 3.40
N ILE A 68 -7.05 -11.06 2.88
CA ILE A 68 -7.60 -11.51 1.61
C ILE A 68 -9.09 -11.84 1.81
N LEU A 69 -9.95 -11.18 1.07
CA LEU A 69 -11.40 -11.33 1.16
C LEU A 69 -11.94 -12.33 0.13
N SER A 70 -11.44 -12.26 -1.10
CA SER A 70 -11.85 -13.16 -2.18
C SER A 70 -10.81 -13.23 -3.30
N GLY A 71 -10.93 -14.23 -4.16
CA GLY A 71 -9.95 -14.52 -5.20
C GLY A 71 -8.74 -15.30 -4.70
N THR A 72 -7.77 -15.46 -5.57
CA THR A 72 -6.47 -16.08 -5.29
C THR A 72 -5.35 -15.22 -5.85
N GLY A 73 -4.16 -15.35 -5.30
CA GLY A 73 -3.01 -14.58 -5.74
C GLY A 73 -1.71 -15.16 -5.21
N GLU A 74 -0.67 -14.34 -5.24
CA GLU A 74 0.65 -14.68 -4.74
C GLU A 74 1.21 -13.48 -3.97
N LEU A 75 1.79 -13.75 -2.81
CA LEU A 75 2.66 -12.83 -2.08
C LEU A 75 4.10 -13.10 -2.46
N ARG A 76 4.84 -12.06 -2.85
CA ARG A 76 6.31 -12.07 -2.97
C ARG A 76 6.91 -11.35 -1.78
N TRP A 77 7.96 -11.94 -1.18
CA TRP A 77 8.79 -11.33 -0.13
C TRP A 77 10.27 -11.71 -0.32
N PRO A 78 11.26 -11.24 0.48
CA PRO A 78 12.68 -11.56 0.29
C PRO A 78 13.00 -13.07 0.34
N GLY A 79 12.21 -13.86 1.06
CA GLY A 79 12.38 -15.33 1.17
C GLY A 79 11.75 -16.14 0.04
N GLY A 80 11.03 -15.52 -0.91
CA GLY A 80 10.39 -16.23 -2.02
C GLY A 80 8.97 -15.77 -2.33
N THR A 81 8.10 -16.71 -2.65
CA THR A 81 6.68 -16.47 -2.92
C THR A 81 5.78 -17.48 -2.19
N ALA A 82 4.55 -17.09 -1.87
CA ALA A 82 3.53 -17.96 -1.32
C ALA A 82 2.18 -17.72 -1.99
N PRO A 83 1.38 -18.78 -2.22
CA PRO A 83 0.03 -18.62 -2.71
C PRO A 83 -0.85 -17.95 -1.66
N LEU A 84 -1.79 -17.13 -2.14
CA LEU A 84 -2.82 -16.46 -1.33
C LEU A 84 -4.21 -16.95 -1.69
N LYS A 85 -5.06 -17.07 -0.68
CA LYS A 85 -6.49 -17.41 -0.81
C LYS A 85 -7.32 -16.61 0.19
N ALA A 86 -8.62 -16.61 0.01
CA ALA A 86 -9.53 -15.96 0.94
C ALA A 86 -9.28 -16.36 2.39
N MET A 87 -9.37 -15.39 3.28
CA MET A 87 -9.13 -15.45 4.73
C MET A 87 -7.64 -15.54 5.14
N ASP A 88 -6.70 -15.51 4.19
CA ASP A 88 -5.30 -15.34 4.57
C ASP A 88 -5.05 -13.92 5.09
N LEU A 89 -4.29 -13.85 6.17
CA LEU A 89 -3.87 -12.62 6.82
C LEU A 89 -2.35 -12.47 6.67
N ILE A 90 -1.92 -11.33 6.12
CA ILE A 90 -0.52 -11.00 5.89
C ILE A 90 -0.15 -9.86 6.83
N CYS A 91 0.96 -9.98 7.54
CA CYS A 91 1.54 -8.91 8.35
C CYS A 91 2.89 -8.51 7.77
N CYS A 92 3.08 -7.22 7.54
CA CYS A 92 4.29 -6.63 7.02
C CYS A 92 4.79 -5.55 8.00
N PRO A 93 5.58 -5.95 9.03
CA PRO A 93 6.19 -4.99 9.94
C PRO A 93 7.19 -4.10 9.19
N PRO A 94 7.60 -2.96 9.76
CA PRO A 94 8.61 -2.10 9.14
C PRO A 94 9.94 -2.83 8.90
N GLY A 95 10.61 -2.50 7.81
CA GLY A 95 11.95 -2.98 7.51
C GLY A 95 12.07 -3.82 6.24
N PRO A 96 13.32 -4.03 5.76
CA PRO A 96 13.58 -4.66 4.48
C PRO A 96 13.19 -6.14 4.41
N ASP A 97 13.17 -6.84 5.54
CA ASP A 97 12.82 -8.27 5.62
C ASP A 97 11.32 -8.51 5.34
N SER A 98 10.51 -7.47 5.45
CA SER A 98 9.08 -7.49 5.14
C SER A 98 8.73 -6.86 3.80
N ALA A 99 9.71 -6.62 2.93
CA ALA A 99 9.43 -6.16 1.58
C ALA A 99 8.44 -7.09 0.88
N HIS A 100 7.42 -6.52 0.26
CA HIS A 100 6.31 -7.32 -0.25
C HIS A 100 5.71 -6.77 -1.55
N GLN A 101 5.06 -7.68 -2.28
CA GLN A 101 4.22 -7.37 -3.43
C GLN A 101 3.13 -8.43 -3.56
N ILE A 102 1.89 -8.01 -3.71
CA ILE A 102 0.76 -8.89 -4.02
C ILE A 102 0.52 -8.89 -5.53
N PHE A 103 0.45 -10.10 -6.09
CA PHE A 103 0.18 -10.35 -7.50
C PHE A 103 -1.08 -11.20 -7.64
N ASN A 104 -2.01 -10.79 -8.48
CA ASN A 104 -3.14 -11.61 -8.86
C ASN A 104 -2.72 -12.53 -10.04
N ASN A 105 -2.30 -13.75 -9.72
CA ASN A 105 -2.00 -14.79 -10.70
C ASN A 105 -3.21 -15.72 -10.96
N GLY A 106 -4.38 -15.40 -10.38
CA GLY A 106 -5.63 -16.10 -10.61
C GLY A 106 -6.38 -15.62 -11.86
N SER A 107 -7.58 -16.15 -12.05
CA SER A 107 -8.45 -15.85 -13.20
C SER A 107 -9.62 -14.93 -12.88
N VAL A 108 -9.79 -14.57 -11.61
CA VAL A 108 -10.83 -13.66 -11.12
C VAL A 108 -10.18 -12.52 -10.31
N PRO A 109 -10.87 -11.39 -10.09
CA PRO A 109 -10.31 -10.33 -9.25
C PRO A 109 -9.90 -10.81 -7.87
N LEU A 110 -8.72 -10.37 -7.42
CA LEU A 110 -8.22 -10.55 -6.05
C LEU A 110 -8.61 -9.34 -5.22
N ARG A 111 -9.39 -9.55 -4.18
CA ARG A 111 -9.92 -8.49 -3.33
C ARG A 111 -9.39 -8.63 -1.91
N TYR A 112 -8.87 -7.55 -1.34
CA TYR A 112 -8.35 -7.55 0.02
C TYR A 112 -8.59 -6.23 0.74
N LEU A 113 -8.68 -6.30 2.07
CA LEU A 113 -8.64 -5.16 2.96
C LEU A 113 -7.17 -4.89 3.31
N ALA A 114 -6.69 -3.69 2.99
CA ALA A 114 -5.37 -3.22 3.40
C ALA A 114 -5.52 -2.30 4.62
N LEU A 115 -4.70 -2.53 5.63
CA LEU A 115 -4.57 -1.69 6.82
C LEU A 115 -3.10 -1.24 6.93
N SER A 116 -2.89 -0.03 7.42
CA SER A 116 -1.56 0.50 7.73
C SER A 116 -1.64 1.41 8.94
N THR A 117 -0.61 1.42 9.77
CA THR A 117 -0.40 2.56 10.67
C THR A 117 -0.17 3.83 9.84
N THR A 118 -0.30 5.00 10.46
CA THR A 118 -0.17 6.28 9.75
C THR A 118 0.81 7.20 10.48
N GLU A 119 1.94 6.63 10.87
CA GLU A 119 3.04 7.37 11.49
C GLU A 119 3.70 8.29 10.46
N ASP A 120 4.17 9.43 10.90
CA ASP A 120 4.77 10.49 10.08
C ASP A 120 6.05 11.00 10.74
N PRO A 121 7.16 11.18 10.04
CA PRO A 121 7.37 10.95 8.60
C PRO A 121 7.44 9.49 8.20
N GLU A 122 7.17 9.20 6.91
CA GLU A 122 7.29 7.87 6.32
C GLU A 122 8.38 7.82 5.25
N VAL A 123 9.11 6.72 5.24
CA VAL A 123 10.07 6.37 4.18
C VAL A 123 9.70 5.01 3.61
N VAL A 124 9.55 4.95 2.29
CA VAL A 124 9.25 3.71 1.55
C VAL A 124 10.38 3.42 0.59
N GLU A 125 10.85 2.18 0.53
CA GLU A 125 11.85 1.77 -0.44
C GLU A 125 11.29 0.78 -1.46
N TYR A 126 11.85 0.82 -2.66
CA TYR A 126 11.46 0.00 -3.82
C TYR A 126 12.67 -0.78 -4.32
N PRO A 127 12.96 -1.98 -3.77
CA PRO A 127 14.20 -2.72 -4.05
C PRO A 127 14.42 -3.01 -5.53
N ASP A 128 13.37 -3.39 -6.28
CA ASP A 128 13.49 -3.72 -7.71
C ASP A 128 13.97 -2.56 -8.57
N SER A 129 13.65 -1.33 -8.20
CA SER A 129 14.00 -0.13 -8.97
C SER A 129 15.07 0.74 -8.33
N GLY A 130 15.52 0.41 -7.12
CA GLY A 130 16.50 1.20 -6.37
C GLY A 130 16.02 2.60 -6.02
N LYS A 131 14.70 2.79 -5.90
CA LYS A 131 14.09 4.06 -5.49
C LYS A 131 13.76 4.07 -4.01
N TYR A 132 13.59 5.28 -3.49
CA TYR A 132 12.96 5.53 -2.21
C TYR A 132 11.94 6.66 -2.33
N GLY A 133 10.98 6.70 -1.43
CA GLY A 133 10.03 7.79 -1.27
C GLY A 133 10.05 8.29 0.17
N VAL A 134 10.08 9.60 0.36
CA VAL A 134 9.91 10.23 1.67
C VAL A 134 8.65 11.06 1.65
N THR A 135 7.84 10.94 2.69
CA THR A 135 6.61 11.73 2.84
C THR A 135 6.55 12.30 4.25
N VAL A 136 6.31 13.60 4.38
CA VAL A 136 6.17 14.30 5.66
C VAL A 136 4.86 15.09 5.67
N GLY A 137 4.15 15.03 6.78
CA GLY A 137 2.91 15.78 6.98
C GLY A 137 1.75 15.27 6.13
N ARG A 138 1.71 13.97 5.82
CA ARG A 138 0.58 13.35 5.14
C ARG A 138 -0.63 13.28 6.07
N LYS A 139 -1.77 13.77 5.57
CA LYS A 139 -3.04 13.60 6.27
C LYS A 139 -3.70 12.30 5.85
N LEU A 140 -4.30 11.60 6.80
CA LEU A 140 -5.12 10.44 6.51
C LEU A 140 -6.30 10.85 5.60
N GLY A 141 -6.48 10.12 4.49
CA GLY A 141 -7.46 10.46 3.45
C GLY A 141 -7.04 11.58 2.50
N GLY A 142 -5.93 12.27 2.78
CA GLY A 142 -5.37 13.26 1.86
C GLY A 142 -4.59 12.61 0.71
N THR A 143 -4.43 13.37 -0.37
CA THR A 143 -3.62 12.96 -1.51
C THR A 143 -2.13 13.10 -1.19
N PRO A 144 -1.24 12.37 -1.89
CA PRO A 144 0.21 12.58 -1.74
C PRO A 144 0.66 14.02 -2.04
N ALA A 145 -0.04 14.75 -2.90
CA ALA A 145 0.26 16.13 -3.26
C ALA A 145 -0.03 17.13 -2.12
N GLU A 146 -0.89 16.76 -1.17
CA GLU A 146 -1.21 17.59 0.01
C GLU A 146 -0.23 17.40 1.17
N SER A 147 0.78 16.53 1.03
CA SER A 147 1.83 16.38 2.03
C SER A 147 2.69 17.64 2.12
N LYS A 148 3.20 17.96 3.30
CA LYS A 148 4.11 19.11 3.50
C LYS A 148 5.41 18.97 2.71
N PHE A 149 5.89 17.74 2.59
CA PHE A 149 7.06 17.39 1.79
C PHE A 149 6.85 16.00 1.20
N ARG A 150 7.23 15.82 -0.06
CA ARG A 150 7.24 14.53 -0.72
C ARG A 150 8.31 14.47 -1.79
N VAL A 151 9.10 13.42 -1.78
CA VAL A 151 10.08 13.12 -2.81
C VAL A 151 10.02 11.63 -3.16
N ILE A 152 10.24 11.30 -4.42
CA ILE A 152 10.59 9.96 -4.88
C ILE A 152 11.83 10.13 -5.74
N ALA A 153 12.93 9.46 -5.38
CA ALA A 153 14.22 9.57 -6.04
C ALA A 153 14.90 8.19 -6.16
N PHE A 154 15.91 8.11 -6.99
CA PHE A 154 16.77 6.93 -7.02
C PHE A 154 17.87 7.05 -5.96
N LYS A 155 18.19 5.95 -5.29
CA LYS A 155 19.32 5.90 -4.34
C LYS A 155 20.66 6.26 -4.96
N LYS A 156 20.84 5.92 -6.25
CA LYS A 156 22.07 6.22 -7.01
C LYS A 156 22.31 7.73 -7.23
N ASP A 157 21.27 8.57 -7.08
CA ASP A 157 21.33 10.01 -7.32
C ASP A 157 21.66 10.79 -6.01
N GLN A 158 22.20 10.11 -5.01
CA GLN A 158 22.67 10.73 -3.78
C GLN A 158 23.84 11.67 -4.08
N VAL A 159 23.85 12.80 -3.40
CA VAL A 159 24.90 13.79 -3.45
C VAL A 159 25.70 13.79 -2.15
N ASP A 160 26.93 14.31 -2.20
CA ASP A 160 27.72 14.57 -1.01
C ASP A 160 27.03 15.60 -0.11
N TYR A 161 27.25 15.50 1.22
CA TYR A 161 26.63 16.39 2.20
C TYR A 161 26.92 17.88 1.94
N PHE A 162 28.08 18.20 1.40
CA PHE A 162 28.52 19.58 1.10
C PHE A 162 28.29 19.97 -0.37
N ALA A 163 27.68 19.12 -1.19
CA ALA A 163 27.48 19.43 -2.60
C ALA A 163 26.56 20.63 -2.78
N GLY A 164 27.09 21.69 -3.38
CA GLY A 164 26.36 22.93 -3.69
C GLY A 164 26.40 24.02 -2.60
N GLU A 165 27.14 23.81 -1.52
CA GLU A 165 27.35 24.81 -0.47
C GLU A 165 28.55 25.75 -0.77
#